data_bbeccd3b1a7fa566286671b0125f1581
#
_entry.id   bbeccd3b1a7fa566286671b0125f1581
#
_cell.length_a   1.000
_cell.length_b   1.000
_cell.length_c   1.000
_cell.angle_alpha   90.00
_cell.angle_beta   90.00
_cell.angle_gamma   90.00
#
_symmetry.space_group_name_H-M   'P 1'
#
loop_
_entity.id
_entity.type
_entity.pdbx_description
1 polymer ?
#
loop_
_entity_poly.entity_id
_entity_poly.type
_entity_poly.pdbx_seq_one_letter_code
_entity_poly.pdbx_strand_id
1 'polypeptide(L)'
;MQLVLPSIAYKSSYIEAVKEFQVDADNSHASQSMKNLSTSELEADFEKYVAIVLGQAHGENLPEDWVPMTTYWLVDNGEYVGQIRIRHRLNEKLSKFHGHIGYDIRPSQRGKGYGSKMLALALPKAKELGLSKLL
;
A
#
# COMPACT_ATOMS: atom_id res chain seq x y z
N MET A 1 11.65 -12.46 1.53
CA MET A 1 10.72 -11.37 1.85
C MET A 1 11.39 -10.02 1.58
N GLN A 2 10.71 -9.17 0.81
CA GLN A 2 11.26 -7.85 0.46
C GLN A 2 10.17 -6.85 0.19
N LEU A 3 10.49 -5.56 0.31
CA LEU A 3 9.64 -4.48 -0.16
C LEU A 3 10.04 -4.13 -1.58
N VAL A 4 9.05 -4.04 -2.47
CA VAL A 4 9.25 -3.66 -3.87
C VAL A 4 8.25 -2.57 -4.24
N LEU A 5 8.57 -1.82 -5.29
CA LEU A 5 7.58 -0.93 -5.89
C LEU A 5 6.51 -1.78 -6.59
N PRO A 6 5.26 -1.28 -6.70
CA PRO A 6 4.22 -1.97 -7.44
C PRO A 6 4.70 -2.39 -8.83
N SER A 7 4.35 -3.59 -9.24
CA SER A 7 4.82 -4.17 -10.49
C SER A 7 3.78 -5.10 -11.09
N ILE A 8 3.70 -5.13 -12.42
CA ILE A 8 2.82 -6.04 -13.14
C ILE A 8 3.17 -7.51 -12.91
N ALA A 9 4.38 -7.79 -12.44
CA ALA A 9 4.84 -9.15 -12.14
C ALA A 9 3.97 -9.84 -11.06
N TYR A 10 3.28 -9.06 -10.21
CA TYR A 10 2.48 -9.59 -9.11
C TYR A 10 0.98 -9.48 -9.36
N LYS A 11 0.55 -9.33 -10.63
CA LYS A 11 -0.86 -9.14 -10.99
C LYS A 11 -1.78 -10.20 -10.38
N SER A 12 -1.52 -11.45 -10.63
CA SER A 12 -2.40 -12.54 -10.16
C SER A 12 -2.51 -12.58 -8.65
N SER A 13 -1.38 -12.49 -7.95
CA SER A 13 -1.33 -12.51 -6.50
C SER A 13 -2.04 -11.29 -5.89
N TYR A 14 -1.84 -10.10 -6.48
CA TYR A 14 -2.48 -8.88 -6.01
C TYR A 14 -4.00 -8.95 -6.16
N ILE A 15 -4.50 -9.42 -7.30
CA ILE A 15 -5.94 -9.55 -7.54
C ILE A 15 -6.57 -10.57 -6.59
N GLU A 16 -5.89 -11.69 -6.33
CA GLU A 16 -6.34 -12.64 -5.33
C GLU A 16 -6.42 -12.00 -3.93
N ALA A 17 -5.45 -11.16 -3.58
CA ALA A 17 -5.48 -10.43 -2.31
C ALA A 17 -6.68 -9.48 -2.23
N VAL A 18 -7.00 -8.76 -3.32
CA VAL A 18 -8.16 -7.88 -3.37
C VAL A 18 -9.44 -8.67 -3.13
N LYS A 19 -9.57 -9.85 -3.75
CA LYS A 19 -10.74 -10.72 -3.53
C LYS A 19 -10.86 -11.15 -2.06
N GLU A 20 -9.73 -11.44 -1.40
CA GLU A 20 -9.73 -11.76 0.03
C GLU A 20 -10.23 -10.59 0.87
N PHE A 21 -9.79 -9.36 0.56
CA PHE A 21 -10.26 -8.18 1.24
C PHE A 21 -11.76 -7.96 1.05
N GLN A 22 -12.29 -8.26 -0.13
CA GLN A 22 -13.70 -8.04 -0.43
C GLN A 22 -14.64 -8.92 0.41
N VAL A 23 -14.18 -10.07 0.86
CA VAL A 23 -14.96 -10.97 1.73
C VAL A 23 -14.54 -10.90 3.20
N ASP A 24 -13.57 -10.07 3.53
CA ASP A 24 -13.07 -9.92 4.88
C ASP A 24 -14.01 -9.06 5.73
N ALA A 25 -14.15 -9.41 7.00
CA ALA A 25 -15.04 -8.70 7.92
C ALA A 25 -14.43 -7.39 8.47
N ASP A 26 -13.13 -7.18 8.31
CA ASP A 26 -12.47 -5.97 8.77
C ASP A 26 -12.94 -4.76 7.95
N ASN A 27 -13.40 -3.71 8.63
CA ASN A 27 -13.88 -2.48 8.03
C ASN A 27 -12.97 -1.29 8.34
N SER A 28 -11.69 -1.52 8.65
CA SER A 28 -10.73 -0.45 8.86
C SER A 28 -10.59 0.42 7.60
N HIS A 29 -10.13 1.66 7.77
CA HIS A 29 -9.93 2.60 6.66
C HIS A 29 -9.00 2.01 5.59
N ALA A 30 -7.92 1.37 6.01
CA ALA A 30 -6.96 0.75 5.11
C ALA A 30 -7.61 -0.39 4.31
N SER A 31 -8.35 -1.28 4.97
CA SER A 31 -9.07 -2.37 4.31
C SER A 31 -10.10 -1.87 3.32
N GLN A 32 -10.77 -0.74 3.60
CA GLN A 32 -11.76 -0.18 2.67
C GLN A 32 -11.15 0.22 1.33
N SER A 33 -9.92 0.75 1.32
CA SER A 33 -9.28 1.11 0.06
C SER A 33 -9.07 -0.12 -0.83
N MET A 34 -8.75 -1.26 -0.24
CA MET A 34 -8.58 -2.51 -0.99
C MET A 34 -9.94 -3.09 -1.43
N LYS A 35 -10.95 -3.04 -0.56
CA LYS A 35 -12.30 -3.54 -0.87
C LYS A 35 -12.95 -2.80 -2.02
N ASN A 36 -12.64 -1.52 -2.18
CA ASN A 36 -13.25 -0.67 -3.20
C ASN A 36 -12.64 -0.84 -4.59
N LEU A 37 -11.57 -1.62 -4.73
CA LEU A 37 -10.96 -1.86 -6.03
C LEU A 37 -11.84 -2.79 -6.87
N SER A 38 -11.93 -2.48 -8.16
CA SER A 38 -12.66 -3.33 -9.11
C SER A 38 -11.73 -4.40 -9.66
N THR A 39 -12.01 -5.66 -9.35
CA THR A 39 -11.19 -6.77 -9.86
C THR A 39 -11.29 -6.89 -11.37
N SER A 40 -12.45 -6.57 -11.96
CA SER A 40 -12.60 -6.61 -13.42
C SER A 40 -11.74 -5.55 -14.11
N GLU A 41 -11.64 -4.34 -13.53
CA GLU A 41 -10.77 -3.29 -14.06
C GLU A 41 -9.29 -3.66 -13.89
N LEU A 42 -8.91 -4.25 -12.76
CA LEU A 42 -7.54 -4.72 -12.53
C LEU A 42 -7.16 -5.82 -13.52
N GLU A 43 -8.07 -6.75 -13.81
CA GLU A 43 -7.84 -7.80 -14.81
C GLU A 43 -7.67 -7.21 -16.22
N ALA A 44 -8.47 -6.18 -16.54
CA ALA A 44 -8.47 -5.58 -17.87
C ALA A 44 -7.21 -4.79 -18.16
N ASP A 45 -6.68 -4.03 -17.18
CA ASP A 45 -5.51 -3.19 -17.39
C ASP A 45 -4.75 -2.94 -16.07
N PHE A 46 -4.03 -3.94 -15.64
CA PHE A 46 -3.24 -3.85 -14.42
C PHE A 46 -2.06 -2.88 -14.56
N GLU A 47 -1.49 -2.77 -15.76
CA GLU A 47 -0.39 -1.84 -16.03
C GLU A 47 -0.82 -0.40 -15.75
N LYS A 48 -2.04 -0.03 -16.14
CA LYS A 48 -2.59 1.30 -15.86
C LYS A 48 -2.71 1.54 -14.36
N TYR A 49 -3.21 0.55 -13.61
CA TYR A 49 -3.32 0.65 -12.16
C TYR A 49 -1.96 0.86 -11.50
N VAL A 50 -0.97 0.07 -11.89
CA VAL A 50 0.40 0.20 -11.37
C VAL A 50 0.96 1.59 -11.67
N ALA A 51 0.77 2.10 -12.89
CA ALA A 51 1.23 3.43 -13.27
C ALA A 51 0.59 4.53 -12.41
N ILE A 52 -0.71 4.40 -12.12
CA ILE A 52 -1.42 5.35 -11.25
C ILE A 52 -0.81 5.36 -9.84
N VAL A 53 -0.59 4.20 -9.27
CA VAL A 53 -0.04 4.10 -7.91
C VAL A 53 1.40 4.64 -7.87
N LEU A 54 2.22 4.32 -8.86
CA LEU A 54 3.59 4.84 -8.95
C LEU A 54 3.61 6.36 -9.09
N GLY A 55 2.67 6.93 -9.84
CA GLY A 55 2.58 8.37 -10.06
C GLY A 55 2.27 9.16 -8.79
N GLN A 56 1.67 8.53 -7.78
CA GLN A 56 1.35 9.18 -6.51
C GLN A 56 2.60 9.67 -5.77
N ALA A 57 3.75 9.05 -5.98
CA ALA A 57 5.01 9.51 -5.42
C ALA A 57 5.45 10.86 -6.00
N HIS A 58 4.94 11.22 -7.16
CA HIS A 58 5.21 12.48 -7.86
C HIS A 58 4.04 13.47 -7.77
N GLY A 59 3.08 13.23 -6.88
CA GLY A 59 1.93 14.11 -6.69
C GLY A 59 0.80 13.91 -7.70
N GLU A 60 0.85 12.86 -8.52
CA GLU A 60 -0.18 12.55 -9.52
C GLU A 60 -1.26 11.66 -8.93
N ASN A 61 -2.49 11.77 -9.45
CA ASN A 61 -3.61 10.87 -9.12
C ASN A 61 -3.93 10.83 -7.62
N LEU A 62 -3.81 11.98 -6.94
CA LEU A 62 -4.11 12.08 -5.51
C LEU A 62 -5.45 12.76 -5.29
N PRO A 63 -6.22 12.32 -4.26
CA PRO A 63 -7.39 13.06 -3.81
C PRO A 63 -7.00 14.47 -3.35
N GLU A 64 -7.96 15.39 -3.36
CA GLU A 64 -7.77 16.74 -2.83
C GLU A 64 -7.31 16.66 -1.37
N ASP A 65 -6.42 17.55 -0.95
CA ASP A 65 -5.82 17.61 0.39
C ASP A 65 -4.86 16.47 0.74
N TRP A 66 -4.53 15.61 -0.22
CA TRP A 66 -3.53 14.58 -0.02
C TRP A 66 -2.15 15.07 -0.49
N VAL A 67 -1.11 14.44 0.03
CA VAL A 67 0.28 14.75 -0.28
C VAL A 67 0.91 13.60 -1.06
N PRO A 68 2.04 13.82 -1.77
CA PRO A 68 2.74 12.73 -2.42
C PRO A 68 3.05 11.59 -1.45
N MET A 69 2.88 10.36 -1.94
CA MET A 69 3.14 9.17 -1.15
C MET A 69 3.73 8.07 -2.02
N THR A 70 4.59 7.26 -1.42
CA THR A 70 5.15 6.09 -2.07
C THR A 70 4.51 4.84 -1.50
N THR A 71 4.01 3.97 -2.37
CA THR A 71 3.49 2.67 -1.99
C THR A 71 4.55 1.62 -2.26
N TYR A 72 4.82 0.77 -1.26
CA TYR A 72 5.66 -0.41 -1.41
C TYR A 72 4.80 -1.64 -1.18
N TRP A 73 5.02 -2.67 -1.95
CA TRP A 73 4.39 -3.98 -1.75
C TRP A 73 5.38 -4.90 -1.03
N LEU A 74 4.89 -5.57 0.01
CA LEU A 74 5.64 -6.64 0.67
C LEU A 74 5.37 -7.93 -0.10
N VAL A 75 6.43 -8.55 -0.57
CA VAL A 75 6.33 -9.81 -1.30
C VAL A 75 7.16 -10.88 -0.59
N ASP A 76 6.65 -12.09 -0.57
CA ASP A 76 7.31 -13.26 0.00
C ASP A 76 7.04 -14.46 -0.88
N ASN A 77 8.10 -15.17 -1.26
CA ASN A 77 8.00 -16.31 -2.21
C ASN A 77 7.27 -15.97 -3.50
N GLY A 78 7.47 -14.74 -4.01
CA GLY A 78 6.83 -14.29 -5.24
C GLY A 78 5.38 -13.87 -5.12
N GLU A 79 4.82 -13.87 -3.90
CA GLU A 79 3.44 -13.53 -3.64
C GLU A 79 3.30 -12.18 -2.95
N TYR A 80 2.27 -11.43 -3.33
CA TYR A 80 1.90 -10.21 -2.62
C TYR A 80 1.30 -10.59 -1.26
N VAL A 81 1.86 -10.05 -0.17
CA VAL A 81 1.37 -10.31 1.19
C VAL A 81 0.89 -9.05 1.91
N GLY A 82 1.23 -7.88 1.43
CA GLY A 82 0.77 -6.63 2.04
C GLY A 82 1.34 -5.42 1.36
N GLN A 83 0.95 -4.23 1.85
CA GLN A 83 1.49 -2.98 1.34
C GLN A 83 1.64 -1.98 2.46
N ILE A 84 2.56 -1.04 2.25
CA ILE A 84 2.76 0.10 3.12
C ILE A 84 2.85 1.36 2.26
N ARG A 85 2.14 2.40 2.67
CA ARG A 85 2.16 3.70 2.03
C ARG A 85 2.88 4.67 2.95
N ILE A 86 3.87 5.37 2.42
CA ILE A 86 4.65 6.34 3.17
C ILE A 86 4.39 7.71 2.55
N ARG A 87 3.74 8.60 3.31
CA ARG A 87 3.51 9.97 2.89
C ARG A 87 4.81 10.74 3.03
N HIS A 88 5.17 11.53 2.00
CA HIS A 88 6.44 12.26 1.98
C HIS A 88 6.45 13.43 2.96
N ARG A 89 5.26 13.95 3.32
CA ARG A 89 5.09 15.01 4.29
C ARG A 89 3.69 14.92 4.87
N LEU A 90 3.40 15.73 5.88
CA LEU A 90 2.05 15.83 6.43
C LEU A 90 1.53 17.23 6.23
N ASN A 91 0.22 17.37 6.03
CA ASN A 91 -0.50 18.60 6.19
C ASN A 91 -1.30 18.53 7.51
N GLU A 92 -2.04 19.58 7.86
CA GLU A 92 -2.78 19.61 9.11
C GLU A 92 -3.76 18.44 9.26
N LYS A 93 -4.53 18.16 8.20
CA LYS A 93 -5.50 17.06 8.18
C LYS A 93 -4.83 15.70 8.37
N LEU A 94 -3.79 15.43 7.60
CA LEU A 94 -3.09 14.13 7.65
C LEU A 94 -2.36 13.93 8.97
N SER A 95 -1.80 15.00 9.54
CA SER A 95 -1.14 14.96 10.84
C SER A 95 -2.10 14.53 11.95
N LYS A 96 -3.35 15.00 11.90
CA LYS A 96 -4.35 14.68 12.92
C LYS A 96 -4.94 13.29 12.78
N PHE A 97 -5.14 12.79 11.55
CA PHE A 97 -5.98 11.61 11.32
C PHE A 97 -5.26 10.42 10.70
N HIS A 98 -4.16 10.63 9.98
CA HIS A 98 -3.55 9.57 9.18
C HIS A 98 -2.07 9.29 9.47
N GLY A 99 -1.28 10.31 9.85
CA GLY A 99 0.16 10.16 10.03
C GLY A 99 0.91 9.90 8.72
N HIS A 100 2.21 9.54 8.82
CA HIS A 100 3.07 9.27 7.65
C HIS A 100 2.81 7.90 7.04
N ILE A 101 2.36 6.92 7.81
CA ILE A 101 2.30 5.53 7.38
C ILE A 101 0.88 4.99 7.44
N GLY A 102 0.46 4.34 6.33
CA GLY A 102 -0.72 3.49 6.30
C GLY A 102 -0.32 2.13 5.74
N TYR A 103 -0.87 1.04 6.28
CA TYR A 103 -0.52 -0.29 5.80
C TYR A 103 -1.67 -1.28 5.88
N ASP A 104 -1.58 -2.33 5.05
CA ASP A 104 -2.52 -3.45 5.01
C ASP A 104 -1.74 -4.75 4.90
N ILE A 105 -2.23 -5.79 5.56
CA ILE A 105 -1.75 -7.16 5.37
C ILE A 105 -2.87 -7.97 4.73
N ARG A 106 -2.54 -8.75 3.70
CA ARG A 106 -3.47 -9.67 3.03
C ARG A 106 -4.14 -10.55 4.07
N PRO A 107 -5.49 -10.66 4.05
CA PRO A 107 -6.22 -11.38 5.11
C PRO A 107 -5.69 -12.77 5.43
N SER A 108 -5.38 -13.58 4.41
CA SER A 108 -4.85 -14.93 4.61
C SER A 108 -3.45 -14.97 5.23
N GLN A 109 -2.76 -13.83 5.27
CA GLN A 109 -1.39 -13.73 5.77
C GLN A 109 -1.30 -13.04 7.13
N ARG A 110 -2.43 -12.68 7.73
CA ARG A 110 -2.47 -12.06 9.05
C ARG A 110 -2.06 -13.05 10.14
N GLY A 111 -1.57 -12.53 11.26
CA GLY A 111 -1.17 -13.36 12.40
C GLY A 111 0.18 -14.06 12.23
N LYS A 112 0.97 -13.69 11.22
CA LYS A 112 2.28 -14.28 10.94
C LYS A 112 3.44 -13.31 11.17
N GLY A 113 3.17 -12.13 11.72
CA GLY A 113 4.19 -11.14 12.00
C GLY A 113 4.63 -10.29 10.80
N TYR A 114 3.93 -10.34 9.68
CA TYR A 114 4.31 -9.58 8.49
C TYR A 114 4.24 -8.07 8.69
N GLY A 115 3.27 -7.58 9.46
CA GLY A 115 3.14 -6.15 9.74
C GLY A 115 4.41 -5.57 10.37
N SER A 116 4.94 -6.23 11.41
CA SER A 116 6.18 -5.80 12.07
C SER A 116 7.39 -5.89 11.16
N LYS A 117 7.48 -6.95 10.38
CA LYS A 117 8.58 -7.13 9.41
C LYS A 117 8.53 -6.09 8.30
N MET A 118 7.33 -5.78 7.80
CA MET A 118 7.13 -4.77 6.79
C MET A 118 7.54 -3.39 7.29
N LEU A 119 7.16 -3.04 8.52
CA LEU A 119 7.53 -1.77 9.12
C LEU A 119 9.06 -1.66 9.26
N ALA A 120 9.72 -2.71 9.73
CA ALA A 120 11.18 -2.73 9.84
C ALA A 120 11.87 -2.51 8.49
N LEU A 121 11.37 -3.12 7.42
CA LEU A 121 11.89 -2.92 6.07
C LEU A 121 11.60 -1.52 5.53
N ALA A 122 10.51 -0.89 5.99
CA ALA A 122 10.11 0.43 5.54
C ALA A 122 10.94 1.56 6.14
N LEU A 123 11.52 1.38 7.32
CA LEU A 123 12.28 2.45 7.99
C LEU A 123 13.43 2.99 7.14
N PRO A 124 14.30 2.17 6.52
CA PRO A 124 15.32 2.70 5.61
C PRO A 124 14.73 3.44 4.42
N LYS A 125 13.60 2.97 3.89
CA LYS A 125 12.92 3.64 2.77
C LYS A 125 12.40 5.01 3.16
N ALA A 126 11.84 5.13 4.37
CA ALA A 126 11.39 6.43 4.90
C ALA A 126 12.55 7.41 5.02
N LYS A 127 13.71 6.96 5.48
CA LYS A 127 14.91 7.79 5.56
C LYS A 127 15.35 8.28 4.18
N GLU A 128 15.28 7.42 3.17
CA GLU A 128 15.59 7.81 1.77
C GLU A 128 14.65 8.90 1.27
N LEU A 129 13.43 8.96 1.78
CA LEU A 129 12.45 10.00 1.46
C LEU A 129 12.64 11.28 2.30
N GLY A 130 13.66 11.33 3.14
CA GLY A 130 13.97 12.49 3.97
C GLY A 130 13.21 12.56 5.29
N LEU A 131 12.56 11.48 5.70
CA LEU A 131 11.81 11.45 6.95
C LEU A 131 12.69 10.97 8.10
N SER A 132 12.90 11.84 9.09
CA SER A 132 13.68 11.51 10.29
C SER A 132 12.81 11.04 11.45
N LYS A 133 11.49 11.33 11.38
CA LYS A 133 10.52 10.95 12.41
C LYS A 133 9.21 10.58 11.73
N LEU A 134 8.63 9.45 12.12
CA LEU A 134 7.37 8.96 11.58
C LEU A 134 6.24 9.10 12.61
N LEU A 135 5.06 9.37 12.12
CA LEU A 135 3.81 9.38 12.90
C LEU A 135 2.94 8.18 12.55
#